data_c067669a39aa5569fa834259a0270996
#
_entry.id   c067669a39aa5569fa834259a0270996
#
_cell.length_a   1.000
_cell.length_b   1.000
_cell.length_c   1.000
_cell.angle_alpha   90.00
_cell.angle_beta   90.00
_cell.angle_gamma   90.00
#
_symmetry.space_group_name_H-M   'P 1'
#
loop_
_entity.id
_entity.type
_entity.pdbx_description
1 polymer ?
#
loop_
_entity_poly.entity_id
_entity_poly.type
_entity_poly.pdbx_seq_one_letter_code
_entity_poly.pdbx_strand_id
1 'polypeptide(L)'
;MTAPEALYESALTSLKLRARGKVRDIYDIDEKHMLIVTTDRLSAFDVVLPDPIPGKGRVLTRISNFWFDKLKTIMPNHLSDITLEQAVPDEAERAQIEGRAIVVKLLKPLPVEAIVRGYLIGSGWKDYQVTGEICGIKLPAGLQQAQQLPEAIYTPSTKAAVDQHDENVSFEQTVSLLGQDLAEQVRDASLKLYKIAAEFAKERGIIIADTKFEFGIDENGVLCLIDEALTPDSSRFWPAEQYQIGISPPSFDKQYIRDYLETLDWDKTAPGPVLPSEVALFCSEKYREAELKLTKD
;
A
#
# COMPACT_ATOMS: atom_id res chain seq x y z
N MET A 1 23.11 -12.76 12.85
CA MET A 1 21.72 -12.75 13.34
C MET A 1 20.93 -13.64 12.39
N THR A 2 20.24 -14.65 12.93
CA THR A 2 19.33 -15.49 12.12
C THR A 2 18.23 -14.57 11.56
N ALA A 3 17.90 -14.72 10.27
CA ALA A 3 16.77 -14.02 9.68
C ALA A 3 15.51 -14.28 10.51
N PRO A 4 14.66 -13.28 10.79
CA PRO A 4 13.42 -13.53 11.52
C PRO A 4 12.60 -14.57 10.78
N GLU A 5 11.99 -15.48 11.52
CA GLU A 5 11.10 -16.49 10.94
C GLU A 5 9.98 -15.83 10.16
N ALA A 6 9.85 -16.20 8.89
CA ALA A 6 8.87 -15.59 8.00
C ALA A 6 7.47 -16.14 8.29
N LEU A 7 6.49 -15.26 8.40
CA LEU A 7 5.08 -15.63 8.59
C LEU A 7 4.34 -15.64 7.24
N TYR A 8 4.03 -16.83 6.74
CA TYR A 8 3.20 -16.95 5.53
C TYR A 8 1.70 -16.83 5.86
N GLU A 9 1.23 -17.52 6.91
CA GLU A 9 -0.14 -17.47 7.42
C GLU A 9 -0.13 -17.43 8.94
N SER A 10 -1.00 -16.62 9.52
CA SER A 10 -1.22 -16.64 10.97
C SER A 10 -2.25 -17.70 11.36
N ALA A 11 -2.11 -18.23 12.58
CA ALA A 11 -2.97 -19.27 13.13
C ALA A 11 -3.40 -18.90 14.56
N LEU A 12 -4.35 -17.98 14.68
CA LEU A 12 -4.93 -17.57 15.95
C LEU A 12 -6.20 -18.40 16.18
N THR A 13 -6.24 -19.19 17.24
CA THR A 13 -7.38 -20.02 17.59
C THR A 13 -8.36 -19.30 18.51
N SER A 14 -7.88 -18.27 19.22
CA SER A 14 -8.70 -17.44 20.12
C SER A 14 -9.63 -16.47 19.40
N LEU A 15 -9.38 -16.18 18.11
CA LEU A 15 -10.15 -15.27 17.30
C LEU A 15 -10.72 -15.97 16.06
N LYS A 16 -11.87 -15.51 15.60
CA LYS A 16 -12.46 -15.99 14.36
C LYS A 16 -11.78 -15.36 13.16
N LEU A 17 -11.19 -16.16 12.28
CA LEU A 17 -10.69 -15.68 10.99
C LEU A 17 -11.87 -15.17 10.15
N ARG A 18 -11.85 -13.89 9.79
CA ARG A 18 -12.84 -13.23 8.94
C ARG A 18 -12.51 -13.43 7.46
N ALA A 19 -11.26 -13.18 7.10
CA ALA A 19 -10.79 -13.27 5.71
C ALA A 19 -9.27 -13.46 5.66
N ARG A 20 -8.81 -14.06 4.58
CA ARG A 20 -7.41 -14.15 4.23
C ARG A 20 -7.22 -13.50 2.85
N GLY A 21 -6.63 -12.31 2.86
CA GLY A 21 -6.31 -11.57 1.63
C GLY A 21 -4.98 -11.99 1.03
N LYS A 22 -4.56 -11.30 -0.04
CA LYS A 22 -3.29 -11.59 -0.74
C LYS A 22 -2.07 -11.52 0.20
N VAL A 23 -2.07 -10.56 1.16
CA VAL A 23 -0.91 -10.32 2.04
C VAL A 23 -1.31 -10.10 3.51
N ARG A 24 -2.58 -10.20 3.87
CA ARG A 24 -3.09 -9.97 5.23
C ARG A 24 -4.06 -11.04 5.65
N ASP A 25 -4.03 -11.39 6.94
CA ASP A 25 -5.04 -12.19 7.60
C ASP A 25 -5.85 -11.27 8.52
N ILE A 26 -7.17 -11.37 8.47
CA ILE A 26 -8.11 -10.50 9.18
C ILE A 26 -8.95 -11.34 10.12
N TYR A 27 -9.01 -10.94 11.38
CA TYR A 27 -9.78 -11.63 12.43
C TYR A 27 -10.82 -10.72 13.05
N ASP A 28 -11.97 -11.27 13.42
CA ASP A 28 -12.98 -10.58 14.20
C ASP A 28 -12.55 -10.52 15.65
N ILE A 29 -12.56 -9.32 16.27
CA ILE A 29 -12.40 -9.14 17.71
C ILE A 29 -13.78 -9.04 18.34
N ASP A 30 -14.59 -8.11 17.88
CA ASP A 30 -15.97 -7.87 18.29
C ASP A 30 -16.78 -7.25 17.10
N GLU A 31 -18.00 -6.74 17.40
CA GLU A 31 -18.86 -6.13 16.39
C GLU A 31 -18.33 -4.83 15.79
N LYS A 32 -17.37 -4.18 16.45
CA LYS A 32 -16.83 -2.87 16.07
C LYS A 32 -15.33 -2.88 15.73
N HIS A 33 -14.64 -4.00 16.01
CA HIS A 33 -13.18 -4.05 15.87
C HIS A 33 -12.74 -5.33 15.17
N MET A 34 -11.64 -5.21 14.44
CA MET A 34 -10.95 -6.33 13.82
C MET A 34 -9.44 -6.23 14.05
N LEU A 35 -8.79 -7.38 14.00
CA LEU A 35 -7.34 -7.49 14.00
C LEU A 35 -6.88 -7.71 12.56
N ILE A 36 -5.94 -6.90 12.11
CA ILE A 36 -5.26 -7.05 10.82
C ILE A 36 -3.84 -7.54 11.09
N VAL A 37 -3.50 -8.71 10.57
CA VAL A 37 -2.15 -9.28 10.61
C VAL A 37 -1.52 -9.15 9.24
N THR A 38 -0.46 -8.34 9.12
CA THR A 38 0.31 -8.21 7.88
C THR A 38 1.33 -9.35 7.83
N THR A 39 1.15 -10.25 6.87
CA THR A 39 2.03 -11.41 6.67
C THR A 39 3.25 -11.05 5.83
N ASP A 40 4.15 -12.00 5.68
CA ASP A 40 5.33 -11.87 4.82
C ASP A 40 5.04 -12.34 3.38
N ARG A 41 3.79 -12.72 3.06
CA ARG A 41 3.38 -13.01 1.67
C ARG A 41 3.65 -11.81 0.77
N LEU A 42 4.05 -12.09 -0.45
CA LEU A 42 4.18 -11.10 -1.51
C LEU A 42 3.18 -11.42 -2.63
N SER A 43 2.49 -10.41 -3.12
CA SER A 43 1.67 -10.50 -4.33
C SER A 43 2.28 -9.63 -5.42
N ALA A 44 2.47 -10.19 -6.60
CA ALA A 44 2.89 -9.49 -7.80
C ALA A 44 2.03 -9.94 -8.99
N PHE A 45 1.64 -9.01 -9.86
CA PHE A 45 0.72 -9.28 -10.99
C PHE A 45 -0.57 -10.00 -10.56
N ASP A 46 -1.11 -9.62 -9.41
CA ASP A 46 -2.29 -10.20 -8.75
C ASP A 46 -2.14 -11.66 -8.26
N VAL A 47 -0.98 -12.26 -8.40
CA VAL A 47 -0.66 -13.61 -7.93
C VAL A 47 0.13 -13.55 -6.63
N VAL A 48 -0.29 -14.31 -5.62
CA VAL A 48 0.47 -14.51 -4.38
C VAL A 48 1.58 -15.50 -4.67
N LEU A 49 2.83 -15.09 -4.38
CA LEU A 49 4.00 -15.94 -4.57
C LEU A 49 4.12 -16.97 -3.43
N PRO A 50 4.67 -18.16 -3.70
CA PRO A 50 4.81 -19.21 -2.69
C PRO A 50 5.82 -18.87 -1.59
N ASP A 51 6.81 -18.04 -1.91
CA ASP A 51 7.88 -17.68 -0.97
C ASP A 51 7.59 -16.36 -0.26
N PRO A 52 7.61 -16.34 1.09
CA PRO A 52 7.46 -15.11 1.85
C PRO A 52 8.75 -14.26 1.80
N ILE A 53 8.60 -12.96 1.92
CA ILE A 53 9.72 -12.03 2.09
C ILE A 53 9.96 -11.82 3.59
N PRO A 54 11.07 -12.34 4.16
CA PRO A 54 11.30 -12.34 5.59
C PRO A 54 11.24 -10.95 6.22
N GLY A 55 10.36 -10.78 7.22
CA GLY A 55 10.18 -9.53 7.97
C GLY A 55 9.38 -8.45 7.28
N LYS A 56 8.91 -8.68 6.04
CA LYS A 56 8.12 -7.72 5.26
C LYS A 56 6.91 -7.20 6.05
N GLY A 57 6.12 -8.09 6.63
CA GLY A 57 4.92 -7.70 7.37
C GLY A 57 5.20 -6.75 8.53
N ARG A 58 6.30 -6.98 9.25
CA ARG A 58 6.73 -6.10 10.35
C ARG A 58 7.16 -4.72 9.87
N VAL A 59 7.90 -4.66 8.77
CA VAL A 59 8.34 -3.39 8.17
C VAL A 59 7.13 -2.58 7.69
N LEU A 60 6.22 -3.20 6.94
CA LEU A 60 5.02 -2.52 6.45
C LEU A 60 4.15 -1.98 7.58
N THR A 61 3.95 -2.77 8.64
CA THR A 61 3.17 -2.35 9.80
C THR A 61 3.82 -1.15 10.50
N ARG A 62 5.14 -1.15 10.70
CA ARG A 62 5.84 -0.02 11.34
C ARG A 62 5.80 1.24 10.49
N ILE A 63 6.02 1.15 9.18
CA ILE A 63 5.92 2.29 8.27
C ILE A 63 4.48 2.84 8.26
N SER A 64 3.48 1.98 8.15
CA SER A 64 2.07 2.40 8.16
C SER A 64 1.69 3.09 9.46
N ASN A 65 2.06 2.52 10.62
CA ASN A 65 1.79 3.11 11.92
C ASN A 65 2.50 4.46 12.12
N PHE A 66 3.74 4.59 11.63
CA PHE A 66 4.46 5.86 11.61
C PHE A 66 3.68 6.92 10.84
N TRP A 67 3.15 6.59 9.67
CA TRP A 67 2.36 7.53 8.88
C TRP A 67 0.98 7.83 9.50
N PHE A 68 0.29 6.83 10.06
CA PHE A 68 -0.95 7.07 10.78
C PHE A 68 -0.75 8.04 11.95
N ASP A 69 0.33 7.88 12.72
CA ASP A 69 0.64 8.80 13.82
C ASP A 69 0.99 10.20 13.31
N LYS A 70 1.82 10.30 12.29
CA LYS A 70 2.25 11.58 11.71
C LYS A 70 1.10 12.37 11.07
N LEU A 71 0.15 11.67 10.45
CA LEU A 71 -0.95 12.27 9.72
C LEU A 71 -2.25 12.40 10.52
N LYS A 72 -2.31 11.92 11.77
CA LYS A 72 -3.53 11.92 12.61
C LYS A 72 -4.14 13.30 12.87
N THR A 73 -3.33 14.37 12.81
CA THR A 73 -3.82 15.75 12.94
C THR A 73 -4.43 16.31 11.66
N ILE A 74 -4.19 15.64 10.53
CA ILE A 74 -4.70 16.03 9.22
C ILE A 74 -6.01 15.30 8.93
N MET A 75 -6.08 14.02 9.30
CA MET A 75 -7.21 13.15 9.03
C MET A 75 -7.27 12.04 10.09
N PRO A 76 -8.45 11.68 10.60
CA PRO A 76 -8.62 10.52 11.45
C PRO A 76 -8.30 9.23 10.67
N ASN A 77 -7.90 8.19 11.40
CA ASN A 77 -7.64 6.88 10.85
C ASN A 77 -8.36 5.80 11.65
N HIS A 78 -8.26 4.56 11.19
CA HIS A 78 -8.99 3.43 11.74
C HIS A 78 -8.35 2.77 12.96
N LEU A 79 -7.15 3.19 13.39
CA LEU A 79 -6.51 2.57 14.54
C LEU A 79 -7.41 2.65 15.77
N SER A 80 -7.45 1.56 16.55
CA SER A 80 -8.18 1.46 17.81
C SER A 80 -7.24 1.68 18.99
N ASP A 81 -7.82 2.10 20.13
CA ASP A 81 -7.10 2.18 21.40
C ASP A 81 -6.98 0.81 22.10
N ILE A 82 -7.61 -0.24 21.57
CA ILE A 82 -7.49 -1.61 22.08
C ILE A 82 -6.07 -2.12 21.82
N THR A 83 -5.38 -2.51 22.87
CA THR A 83 -4.02 -3.04 22.73
C THR A 83 -4.02 -4.48 22.20
N LEU A 84 -2.88 -4.93 21.69
CA LEU A 84 -2.75 -6.29 21.18
C LEU A 84 -2.96 -7.34 22.30
N GLU A 85 -2.53 -7.05 23.53
CA GLU A 85 -2.74 -7.89 24.70
C GLU A 85 -4.22 -8.05 25.06
N GLN A 86 -4.99 -6.99 24.89
CA GLN A 86 -6.44 -7.03 25.12
C GLN A 86 -7.17 -7.82 24.03
N ALA A 87 -6.73 -7.67 22.77
CA ALA A 87 -7.34 -8.33 21.62
C ALA A 87 -6.97 -9.82 21.55
N VAL A 88 -5.74 -10.18 21.88
CA VAL A 88 -5.19 -11.56 21.84
C VAL A 88 -4.54 -11.86 23.19
N PRO A 89 -5.31 -12.33 24.19
CA PRO A 89 -4.79 -12.60 25.53
C PRO A 89 -3.75 -13.74 25.60
N ASP A 90 -3.80 -14.69 24.68
CA ASP A 90 -2.83 -15.79 24.62
C ASP A 90 -1.44 -15.31 24.17
N GLU A 91 -0.43 -15.53 25.00
CA GLU A 91 0.93 -15.06 24.77
C GLU A 91 1.60 -15.76 23.58
N ALA A 92 1.34 -17.04 23.37
CA ALA A 92 1.93 -17.79 22.27
C ALA A 92 1.35 -17.33 20.91
N GLU A 93 0.05 -17.03 20.87
CA GLU A 93 -0.59 -16.46 19.69
C GLU A 93 -0.07 -15.04 19.41
N ARG A 94 0.07 -14.19 20.45
CA ARG A 94 0.66 -12.86 20.27
C ARG A 94 2.07 -12.89 19.72
N ALA A 95 2.90 -13.82 20.18
CA ALA A 95 4.28 -13.96 19.72
C ALA A 95 4.40 -14.20 18.22
N GLN A 96 3.42 -14.88 17.58
CA GLN A 96 3.38 -15.08 16.13
C GLN A 96 3.22 -13.75 15.36
N ILE A 97 2.42 -12.85 15.93
CA ILE A 97 1.96 -11.63 15.24
C ILE A 97 2.62 -10.34 15.76
N GLU A 98 3.57 -10.47 16.66
CA GLU A 98 4.27 -9.34 17.26
C GLU A 98 4.91 -8.43 16.21
N GLY A 99 4.63 -7.12 16.29
CA GLY A 99 5.17 -6.08 15.40
C GLY A 99 4.60 -6.10 13.98
N ARG A 100 3.58 -6.96 13.70
CA ARG A 100 2.94 -7.08 12.39
C ARG A 100 1.41 -7.08 12.44
N ALA A 101 0.83 -6.84 13.59
CA ALA A 101 -0.61 -6.79 13.79
C ALA A 101 -1.05 -5.43 14.34
N ILE A 102 -2.22 -5.00 13.93
CA ILE A 102 -2.89 -3.79 14.42
C ILE A 102 -4.35 -4.10 14.71
N VAL A 103 -4.87 -3.49 15.79
CA VAL A 103 -6.30 -3.49 16.09
C VAL A 103 -6.93 -2.25 15.49
N VAL A 104 -7.98 -2.43 14.72
CA VAL A 104 -8.62 -1.34 14.00
C VAL A 104 -10.13 -1.33 14.21
N LYS A 105 -10.75 -0.17 14.08
CA LYS A 105 -12.20 0.00 14.03
C LYS A 105 -12.74 -0.59 12.74
N LEU A 106 -13.87 -1.26 12.82
CA LEU A 106 -14.60 -1.76 11.65
C LEU A 106 -15.37 -0.60 11.02
N LEU A 107 -14.80 -0.01 9.97
CA LEU A 107 -15.40 1.08 9.22
C LEU A 107 -16.03 0.57 7.92
N LYS A 108 -16.96 1.33 7.35
CA LYS A 108 -17.50 1.03 6.03
C LYS A 108 -16.52 1.48 4.95
N PRO A 109 -15.81 0.58 4.25
CA PRO A 109 -14.85 0.96 3.24
C PRO A 109 -15.53 1.59 2.02
N LEU A 110 -14.86 2.55 1.40
CA LEU A 110 -15.32 3.11 0.13
C LEU A 110 -14.94 2.18 -1.03
N PRO A 111 -15.77 2.10 -2.09
CA PRO A 111 -15.53 1.23 -3.24
C PRO A 111 -14.54 1.82 -4.25
N VAL A 112 -13.67 2.72 -3.81
CA VAL A 112 -12.68 3.43 -4.64
C VAL A 112 -11.32 3.34 -3.99
N GLU A 113 -10.30 3.06 -4.77
CA GLU A 113 -8.91 3.26 -4.41
C GLU A 113 -8.48 4.66 -4.82
N ALA A 114 -7.98 5.41 -3.85
CA ALA A 114 -7.57 6.80 -4.04
C ALA A 114 -6.08 6.86 -4.38
N ILE A 115 -5.77 6.88 -5.67
CA ILE A 115 -4.39 6.93 -6.14
C ILE A 115 -3.98 8.37 -6.42
N VAL A 116 -2.82 8.77 -5.89
CA VAL A 116 -2.20 10.06 -6.18
C VAL A 116 -0.87 9.82 -6.87
N ARG A 117 -0.62 10.55 -7.95
CA ARG A 117 0.62 10.47 -8.72
C ARG A 117 1.32 11.83 -8.77
N GLY A 118 2.57 11.86 -8.30
CA GLY A 118 3.46 13.01 -8.48
C GLY A 118 4.44 12.82 -9.62
N TYR A 119 4.54 11.59 -10.14
CA TYR A 119 5.45 11.20 -11.22
C TYR A 119 4.75 10.29 -12.21
N LEU A 120 5.19 10.30 -13.44
CA LEU A 120 4.59 9.57 -14.56
C LEU A 120 5.18 8.16 -14.68
N ILE A 121 4.55 7.17 -14.05
CA ILE A 121 5.04 5.78 -13.97
C ILE A 121 3.88 4.77 -13.92
N GLY A 122 4.17 3.50 -14.13
CA GLY A 122 3.23 2.37 -14.00
C GLY A 122 2.07 2.46 -14.99
N SER A 123 0.83 2.21 -14.54
CA SER A 123 -0.36 2.31 -15.40
C SER A 123 -0.55 3.72 -15.95
N GLY A 124 -0.28 4.76 -15.15
CA GLY A 124 -0.37 6.14 -15.61
C GLY A 124 0.57 6.47 -16.78
N TRP A 125 1.79 5.92 -16.79
CA TRP A 125 2.68 6.03 -17.94
C TRP A 125 2.12 5.35 -19.19
N LYS A 126 1.54 4.15 -19.04
CA LYS A 126 0.93 3.40 -20.13
C LYS A 126 -0.26 4.17 -20.73
N ASP A 127 -1.15 4.68 -19.88
CA ASP A 127 -2.32 5.46 -20.31
C ASP A 127 -1.88 6.74 -21.06
N TYR A 128 -0.91 7.48 -20.50
CA TYR A 128 -0.36 8.68 -21.13
C TYR A 128 0.25 8.41 -22.51
N GLN A 129 0.97 7.31 -22.68
CA GLN A 129 1.54 6.94 -23.98
C GLN A 129 0.49 6.72 -25.06
N VAL A 130 -0.70 6.26 -24.68
CA VAL A 130 -1.79 5.94 -25.62
C VAL A 130 -2.65 7.17 -25.89
N THR A 131 -2.99 7.96 -24.87
CA THR A 131 -4.02 8.98 -24.94
C THR A 131 -3.52 10.40 -24.66
N GLY A 132 -2.35 10.57 -24.04
CA GLY A 132 -1.90 11.84 -23.49
C GLY A 132 -2.61 12.25 -22.19
N GLU A 133 -3.44 11.36 -21.63
CA GLU A 133 -4.28 11.62 -20.46
C GLU A 133 -4.14 10.49 -19.43
N ILE A 134 -4.49 10.76 -18.17
CA ILE A 134 -4.66 9.76 -17.11
C ILE A 134 -5.98 10.07 -16.41
N CYS A 135 -6.91 9.11 -16.36
CA CYS A 135 -8.23 9.28 -15.73
C CYS A 135 -9.00 10.51 -16.25
N GLY A 136 -8.85 10.87 -17.54
CA GLY A 136 -9.44 12.05 -18.15
C GLY A 136 -8.69 13.37 -17.90
N ILE A 137 -7.57 13.33 -17.15
CA ILE A 137 -6.73 14.49 -16.91
C ILE A 137 -5.70 14.61 -18.03
N LYS A 138 -5.80 15.69 -18.85
CA LYS A 138 -4.84 15.99 -19.91
C LYS A 138 -3.50 16.41 -19.33
N LEU A 139 -2.43 15.80 -19.81
CA LEU A 139 -1.08 16.14 -19.40
C LEU A 139 -0.32 16.85 -20.53
N PRO A 140 0.73 17.63 -20.21
CA PRO A 140 1.59 18.24 -21.21
C PRO A 140 2.18 17.21 -22.16
N ALA A 141 2.31 17.56 -23.44
CA ALA A 141 2.94 16.69 -24.44
C ALA A 141 4.46 16.57 -24.18
N GLY A 142 5.02 15.41 -24.51
CA GLY A 142 6.47 15.18 -24.45
C GLY A 142 7.01 14.81 -23.08
N LEU A 143 6.15 14.49 -22.09
CA LEU A 143 6.58 13.94 -20.82
C LEU A 143 7.23 12.59 -21.02
N GLN A 144 8.25 12.31 -20.23
CA GLN A 144 9.00 11.06 -20.25
C GLN A 144 8.63 10.16 -19.06
N GLN A 145 8.96 8.89 -19.15
CA GLN A 145 8.79 7.96 -18.04
C GLN A 145 9.53 8.47 -16.79
N ALA A 146 8.92 8.28 -15.62
CA ALA A 146 9.40 8.76 -14.33
C ALA A 146 9.56 10.27 -14.20
N GLN A 147 9.11 11.06 -15.17
CA GLN A 147 9.15 12.52 -15.06
C GLN A 147 8.20 12.99 -13.96
N GLN A 148 8.66 13.96 -13.15
CA GLN A 148 7.81 14.61 -12.16
C GLN A 148 6.73 15.40 -12.89
N LEU A 149 5.50 15.26 -12.46
CA LEU A 149 4.36 16.03 -12.96
C LEU A 149 4.43 17.48 -12.44
N PRO A 150 3.91 18.45 -13.18
CA PRO A 150 3.85 19.85 -12.72
C PRO A 150 3.13 20.00 -11.37
N GLU A 151 2.08 19.20 -11.17
CA GLU A 151 1.32 19.07 -9.93
C GLU A 151 0.98 17.58 -9.72
N ALA A 152 0.81 17.18 -8.47
CA ALA A 152 0.30 15.85 -8.16
C ALA A 152 -1.16 15.75 -8.62
N ILE A 153 -1.51 14.62 -9.22
CA ILE A 153 -2.86 14.37 -9.74
C ILE A 153 -3.53 13.23 -9.02
N TYR A 154 -4.84 13.34 -8.84
CA TYR A 154 -5.71 12.28 -8.29
C TYR A 154 -6.22 11.42 -9.43
N THR A 155 -5.86 10.14 -9.42
CA THR A 155 -6.15 9.17 -10.48
C THR A 155 -6.76 7.90 -9.88
N PRO A 156 -8.02 7.94 -9.48
CA PRO A 156 -8.66 6.84 -8.75
C PRO A 156 -8.82 5.58 -9.59
N SER A 157 -8.98 4.44 -8.90
CA SER A 157 -9.44 3.19 -9.50
C SER A 157 -10.64 2.63 -8.73
N THR A 158 -11.45 1.84 -9.39
CA THR A 158 -12.48 1.05 -8.70
C THR A 158 -11.82 -0.14 -8.02
N LYS A 159 -12.36 -0.56 -6.87
CA LYS A 159 -12.04 -1.87 -6.32
C LYS A 159 -12.74 -2.92 -7.15
N ALA A 160 -11.98 -3.69 -7.92
CA ALA A 160 -12.52 -4.77 -8.70
C ALA A 160 -13.14 -5.86 -7.82
N ALA A 161 -14.15 -6.56 -8.36
CA ALA A 161 -14.60 -7.81 -7.76
C ALA A 161 -13.46 -8.84 -7.77
N VAL A 162 -13.55 -9.85 -6.91
CA VAL A 162 -12.60 -10.97 -6.89
C VAL A 162 -12.46 -11.52 -8.33
N ASP A 163 -11.23 -11.68 -8.79
CA ASP A 163 -10.85 -12.12 -10.14
C ASP A 163 -10.99 -11.09 -11.28
N GLN A 164 -11.18 -9.82 -10.95
CA GLN A 164 -11.08 -8.72 -11.92
C GLN A 164 -9.91 -7.79 -11.56
N HIS A 165 -9.40 -7.06 -12.55
CA HIS A 165 -8.37 -6.05 -12.32
C HIS A 165 -9.00 -4.70 -11.95
N ASP A 166 -8.33 -3.97 -11.05
CA ASP A 166 -8.70 -2.60 -10.74
C ASP A 166 -8.59 -1.72 -11.99
N GLU A 167 -9.64 -0.98 -12.30
CA GLU A 167 -9.71 -0.11 -13.47
C GLU A 167 -9.55 1.35 -13.08
N ASN A 168 -8.65 2.06 -13.76
CA ASN A 168 -8.55 3.51 -13.63
C ASN A 168 -9.88 4.15 -14.04
N VAL A 169 -10.40 5.04 -13.21
CA VAL A 169 -11.67 5.75 -13.44
C VAL A 169 -11.48 7.25 -13.36
N SER A 170 -12.37 8.02 -14.02
CA SER A 170 -12.34 9.46 -13.92
C SER A 170 -12.89 9.96 -12.58
N PHE A 171 -12.66 11.23 -12.27
CA PHE A 171 -13.26 11.87 -11.09
C PHE A 171 -14.79 11.85 -11.15
N GLU A 172 -15.39 12.06 -12.32
CA GLU A 172 -16.84 12.02 -12.53
C GLU A 172 -17.43 10.64 -12.25
N GLN A 173 -16.69 9.59 -12.58
CA GLN A 173 -17.10 8.22 -12.23
C GLN A 173 -17.01 8.00 -10.72
N THR A 174 -16.00 8.55 -10.04
CA THR A 174 -15.92 8.54 -8.56
C THR A 174 -17.11 9.30 -7.95
N VAL A 175 -17.48 10.45 -8.51
CA VAL A 175 -18.69 11.21 -8.10
C VAL A 175 -19.95 10.37 -8.26
N SER A 176 -20.06 9.61 -9.34
CA SER A 176 -21.21 8.72 -9.55
C SER A 176 -21.31 7.60 -8.52
N LEU A 177 -20.16 7.15 -7.97
CA LEU A 177 -20.09 6.10 -6.95
C LEU A 177 -20.32 6.61 -5.53
N LEU A 178 -19.81 7.79 -5.20
CA LEU A 178 -19.72 8.31 -3.83
C LEU A 178 -20.68 9.49 -3.57
N GLY A 179 -21.15 10.17 -4.60
CA GLY A 179 -21.73 11.50 -4.53
C GLY A 179 -20.66 12.60 -4.54
N GLN A 180 -21.07 13.83 -4.93
CA GLN A 180 -20.16 14.96 -5.15
C GLN A 180 -19.32 15.28 -3.92
N ASP A 181 -19.98 15.52 -2.79
CA ASP A 181 -19.31 15.99 -1.56
C ASP A 181 -18.24 14.99 -1.04
N LEU A 182 -18.58 13.69 -1.05
CA LEU A 182 -17.64 12.67 -0.56
C LEU A 182 -16.51 12.42 -1.55
N ALA A 183 -16.76 12.46 -2.85
CA ALA A 183 -15.72 12.33 -3.87
C ALA A 183 -14.71 13.49 -3.79
N GLU A 184 -15.18 14.71 -3.56
CA GLU A 184 -14.30 15.88 -3.35
C GLU A 184 -13.47 15.73 -2.07
N GLN A 185 -14.08 15.31 -0.96
CA GLN A 185 -13.37 15.06 0.30
C GLN A 185 -12.26 14.02 0.12
N VAL A 186 -12.54 12.91 -0.56
CA VAL A 186 -11.55 11.84 -0.83
C VAL A 186 -10.40 12.36 -1.69
N ARG A 187 -10.69 13.08 -2.79
CA ARG A 187 -9.68 13.67 -3.66
C ARG A 187 -8.79 14.64 -2.89
N ASP A 188 -9.39 15.60 -2.19
CA ASP A 188 -8.67 16.68 -1.53
C ASP A 188 -7.84 16.16 -0.36
N ALA A 189 -8.39 15.21 0.41
CA ALA A 189 -7.64 14.51 1.46
C ALA A 189 -6.45 13.75 0.88
N SER A 190 -6.64 13.00 -0.21
CA SER A 190 -5.58 12.21 -0.83
C SER A 190 -4.42 13.09 -1.32
N LEU A 191 -4.74 14.18 -2.02
CA LEU A 191 -3.73 15.14 -2.50
C LEU A 191 -2.98 15.81 -1.34
N LYS A 192 -3.68 16.18 -0.27
CA LYS A 192 -3.08 16.79 0.93
C LYS A 192 -2.15 15.82 1.64
N LEU A 193 -2.62 14.59 1.89
CA LEU A 193 -1.82 13.54 2.53
C LEU A 193 -0.56 13.22 1.72
N TYR A 194 -0.71 13.07 0.40
CA TYR A 194 0.41 12.80 -0.50
C TYR A 194 1.44 13.93 -0.47
N LYS A 195 1.02 15.19 -0.57
CA LYS A 195 1.93 16.35 -0.58
C LYS A 195 2.79 16.40 0.67
N ILE A 196 2.17 16.28 1.85
CA ILE A 196 2.87 16.29 3.15
C ILE A 196 3.86 15.12 3.24
N ALA A 197 3.43 13.93 2.82
CA ALA A 197 4.28 12.76 2.88
C ALA A 197 5.44 12.80 1.87
N ALA A 198 5.20 13.29 0.66
CA ALA A 198 6.22 13.40 -0.37
C ALA A 198 7.31 14.42 0.00
N GLU A 199 6.93 15.57 0.58
CA GLU A 199 7.87 16.56 1.11
C GLU A 199 8.74 15.96 2.23
N PHE A 200 8.12 15.32 3.21
CA PHE A 200 8.82 14.66 4.32
C PHE A 200 9.77 13.55 3.87
N ALA A 201 9.32 12.68 2.96
CA ALA A 201 10.14 11.58 2.45
C ALA A 201 11.32 12.08 1.61
N LYS A 202 11.13 13.17 0.85
CA LYS A 202 12.17 13.79 0.03
C LYS A 202 13.34 14.30 0.87
N GLU A 203 13.07 14.91 2.03
CA GLU A 203 14.11 15.34 2.98
C GLU A 203 14.95 14.15 3.50
N ARG A 204 14.41 12.93 3.42
CA ARG A 204 15.05 11.67 3.83
C ARG A 204 15.61 10.85 2.66
N GLY A 205 15.71 11.48 1.48
CA GLY A 205 16.27 10.85 0.29
C GLY A 205 15.35 9.82 -0.37
N ILE A 206 14.03 9.89 -0.12
CA ILE A 206 13.03 9.05 -0.76
C ILE A 206 12.07 9.89 -1.58
N ILE A 207 11.89 9.53 -2.84
CA ILE A 207 10.81 10.04 -3.70
C ILE A 207 9.62 9.09 -3.59
N ILE A 208 8.47 9.59 -3.19
CA ILE A 208 7.19 8.89 -3.30
C ILE A 208 6.62 9.24 -4.68
N ALA A 209 6.73 8.34 -5.64
CA ALA A 209 6.31 8.61 -7.01
C ALA A 209 4.79 8.60 -7.16
N ASP A 210 4.15 7.63 -6.58
CA ASP A 210 2.70 7.51 -6.44
C ASP A 210 2.36 6.75 -5.17
N THR A 211 1.12 6.84 -4.74
CA THR A 211 0.59 6.10 -3.61
C THR A 211 -0.88 5.82 -3.79
N LYS A 212 -1.33 4.71 -3.22
CA LYS A 212 -2.72 4.31 -3.09
C LYS A 212 -3.17 4.47 -1.65
N PHE A 213 -4.21 5.25 -1.43
CA PHE A 213 -4.92 5.33 -0.15
C PHE A 213 -6.25 4.59 -0.24
N GLU A 214 -6.70 4.09 0.90
CA GLU A 214 -8.05 3.58 1.08
C GLU A 214 -8.76 4.35 2.19
N PHE A 215 -10.04 4.61 2.01
CA PHE A 215 -10.84 5.35 2.97
C PHE A 215 -12.08 4.56 3.38
N GLY A 216 -12.53 4.84 4.58
CA GLY A 216 -13.78 4.33 5.13
C GLY A 216 -14.54 5.43 5.86
N ILE A 217 -15.83 5.16 6.12
CA ILE A 217 -16.71 6.07 6.85
C ILE A 217 -17.01 5.45 8.21
N ASP A 218 -16.86 6.22 9.28
CA ASP A 218 -17.23 5.81 10.62
C ASP A 218 -18.77 5.91 10.88
N GLU A 219 -19.19 5.53 12.07
CA GLU A 219 -20.60 5.56 12.49
C GLU A 219 -21.20 6.97 12.53
N ASN A 220 -20.38 8.01 12.55
CA ASN A 220 -20.77 9.42 12.55
C ASN A 220 -20.72 10.07 11.16
N GLY A 221 -20.37 9.31 10.12
CA GLY A 221 -20.21 9.81 8.76
C GLY A 221 -18.86 10.47 8.50
N VAL A 222 -17.87 10.30 9.38
CA VAL A 222 -16.56 10.91 9.24
C VAL A 222 -15.67 10.06 8.33
N LEU A 223 -15.03 10.72 7.36
CA LEU A 223 -14.05 10.09 6.46
C LEU A 223 -12.76 9.78 7.22
N CYS A 224 -12.32 8.53 7.18
CA CYS A 224 -11.12 8.03 7.86
C CYS A 224 -10.19 7.32 6.88
N LEU A 225 -8.88 7.50 7.07
CA LEU A 225 -7.87 6.72 6.38
C LEU A 225 -7.83 5.29 6.95
N ILE A 226 -7.89 4.28 6.08
CA ILE A 226 -7.91 2.87 6.46
C ILE A 226 -6.84 2.07 5.73
N ASP A 227 -6.78 0.78 6.01
CA ASP A 227 -5.90 -0.23 5.41
C ASP A 227 -4.43 0.01 5.78
N GLU A 228 -3.63 0.52 4.88
CA GLU A 228 -2.25 0.92 5.10
C GLU A 228 -1.98 2.30 4.49
N ALA A 229 -0.97 2.98 5.00
CA ALA A 229 -0.61 4.29 4.50
C ALA A 229 0.86 4.35 4.11
N LEU A 230 1.13 4.72 2.85
CA LEU A 230 2.45 5.13 2.38
C LEU A 230 3.55 4.11 2.69
N THR A 231 3.26 2.83 2.43
CA THR A 231 4.19 1.73 2.54
C THR A 231 4.79 1.37 1.18
N PRO A 232 5.90 0.63 1.12
CA PRO A 232 6.42 0.11 -0.14
C PRO A 232 5.46 -0.83 -0.91
N ASP A 233 4.37 -1.31 -0.29
CA ASP A 233 3.34 -2.09 -0.96
C ASP A 233 2.26 -1.22 -1.61
N SER A 234 1.88 -0.12 -0.97
CA SER A 234 0.88 0.83 -1.47
C SER A 234 1.47 1.99 -2.28
N SER A 235 2.79 2.14 -2.32
CA SER A 235 3.48 3.29 -2.92
C SER A 235 4.73 2.85 -3.68
N ARG A 236 5.14 3.64 -4.69
CA ARG A 236 6.47 3.52 -5.30
C ARG A 236 7.43 4.45 -4.61
N PHE A 237 8.45 3.88 -3.98
CA PHE A 237 9.53 4.58 -3.28
C PHE A 237 10.82 4.47 -4.07
N TRP A 238 11.37 5.60 -4.50
CA TRP A 238 12.63 5.65 -5.22
C TRP A 238 13.74 6.29 -4.40
N PRO A 239 14.98 5.77 -4.42
CA PRO A 239 16.13 6.49 -3.91
C PRO A 239 16.31 7.81 -4.68
N ALA A 240 16.25 8.95 -4.00
CA ALA A 240 16.34 10.26 -4.66
C ALA A 240 17.69 10.44 -5.38
N GLU A 241 18.78 9.86 -4.85
CA GLU A 241 20.13 9.91 -5.43
C GLU A 241 20.29 9.11 -6.73
N GLN A 242 19.38 8.14 -6.98
CA GLN A 242 19.42 7.26 -8.15
C GLN A 242 18.26 7.56 -9.14
N TYR A 243 17.51 8.60 -8.86
CA TYR A 243 16.38 8.99 -9.70
C TYR A 243 16.88 9.58 -11.03
N GLN A 244 16.33 9.07 -12.13
CA GLN A 244 16.58 9.55 -13.49
C GLN A 244 15.26 9.55 -14.29
N ILE A 245 15.08 10.60 -15.09
CA ILE A 245 13.97 10.73 -16.04
C ILE A 245 14.25 9.84 -17.26
N GLY A 246 13.21 9.25 -17.84
CA GLY A 246 13.27 8.45 -19.06
C GLY A 246 13.45 6.95 -18.83
N ILE A 247 13.71 6.54 -17.60
CA ILE A 247 13.83 5.12 -17.22
C ILE A 247 12.96 4.79 -16.01
N SER A 248 12.74 3.51 -15.72
CA SER A 248 12.17 3.08 -14.45
C SER A 248 13.25 3.17 -13.38
N PRO A 249 13.13 4.06 -12.37
CA PRO A 249 14.16 4.18 -11.35
C PRO A 249 14.26 2.91 -10.48
N PRO A 250 15.43 2.63 -9.87
CA PRO A 250 15.53 1.65 -8.81
C PRO A 250 14.52 1.96 -7.70
N SER A 251 14.03 0.94 -7.01
CA SER A 251 12.93 1.08 -6.06
C SER A 251 13.20 0.36 -4.75
N PHE A 252 12.62 0.90 -3.66
CA PHE A 252 12.59 0.24 -2.35
C PHE A 252 11.37 -0.69 -2.19
N ASP A 253 10.51 -0.73 -3.19
CA ASP A 253 9.29 -1.54 -3.22
C ASP A 253 9.50 -2.86 -3.98
N LYS A 254 8.39 -3.54 -4.25
CA LYS A 254 8.37 -4.82 -4.98
C LYS A 254 8.71 -4.73 -6.48
N GLN A 255 9.16 -3.59 -6.99
CA GLN A 255 9.55 -3.46 -8.41
C GLN A 255 10.71 -4.40 -8.77
N TYR A 256 11.69 -4.56 -7.85
CA TYR A 256 12.78 -5.51 -8.04
C TYR A 256 12.29 -6.95 -8.28
N ILE A 257 11.26 -7.37 -7.50
CA ILE A 257 10.64 -8.68 -7.71
C ILE A 257 9.90 -8.73 -9.06
N ARG A 258 9.19 -7.67 -9.42
CA ARG A 258 8.49 -7.62 -10.72
C ARG A 258 9.47 -7.71 -11.87
N ASP A 259 10.58 -6.97 -11.80
CA ASP A 259 11.62 -6.99 -12.82
C ASP A 259 12.23 -8.39 -12.96
N TYR A 260 12.48 -9.08 -11.84
CA TYR A 260 12.92 -10.47 -11.85
C TYR A 260 11.87 -11.39 -12.50
N LEU A 261 10.60 -11.29 -12.11
CA LEU A 261 9.52 -12.09 -12.64
C LEU A 261 9.31 -11.89 -14.16
N GLU A 262 9.57 -10.67 -14.67
CA GLU A 262 9.53 -10.38 -16.11
C GLU A 262 10.66 -11.07 -16.89
N THR A 263 11.72 -11.55 -16.26
CA THR A 263 12.77 -12.34 -16.92
C THR A 263 12.42 -13.82 -17.07
N LEU A 264 11.34 -14.25 -16.39
CA LEU A 264 10.90 -15.64 -16.40
C LEU A 264 9.86 -15.88 -17.51
N ASP A 265 9.85 -17.11 -18.04
CA ASP A 265 8.76 -17.59 -18.91
C ASP A 265 7.53 -17.96 -18.05
N TRP A 266 6.79 -16.94 -17.62
CA TRP A 266 5.62 -17.07 -16.77
C TRP A 266 4.51 -16.15 -17.26
N ASP A 267 3.32 -16.69 -17.44
CA ASP A 267 2.14 -16.02 -18.00
C ASP A 267 1.39 -15.11 -17.01
N LYS A 268 1.94 -14.91 -15.80
CA LYS A 268 1.37 -14.10 -14.71
C LYS A 268 0.06 -14.67 -14.15
N THR A 269 -0.12 -15.98 -14.24
CA THR A 269 -1.23 -16.71 -13.63
C THR A 269 -0.73 -17.60 -12.47
N ALA A 270 -1.65 -17.99 -11.56
CA ALA A 270 -1.32 -18.92 -10.48
C ALA A 270 -1.06 -20.34 -11.03
N PRO A 271 -0.10 -21.09 -10.44
CA PRO A 271 0.74 -20.72 -9.30
C PRO A 271 1.88 -19.78 -9.66
N GLY A 272 2.25 -18.88 -8.73
CA GLY A 272 3.41 -18.02 -8.90
C GLY A 272 4.73 -18.79 -8.88
N PRO A 273 5.79 -18.28 -9.55
CA PRO A 273 7.12 -18.87 -9.50
C PRO A 273 7.73 -18.86 -8.11
N VAL A 274 8.58 -19.84 -7.82
CA VAL A 274 9.42 -19.86 -6.61
C VAL A 274 10.53 -18.82 -6.77
N LEU A 275 10.73 -18.00 -5.74
CA LEU A 275 11.78 -17.00 -5.71
C LEU A 275 13.11 -17.60 -5.21
N PRO A 276 14.24 -17.31 -5.89
CA PRO A 276 15.54 -17.59 -5.30
C PRO A 276 15.69 -16.88 -3.94
N SER A 277 16.29 -17.55 -2.96
CA SER A 277 16.46 -17.00 -1.61
C SER A 277 17.19 -15.65 -1.60
N GLU A 278 18.14 -15.46 -2.50
CA GLU A 278 18.88 -14.21 -2.68
C GLU A 278 17.96 -13.05 -3.15
N VAL A 279 16.99 -13.34 -4.02
CA VAL A 279 16.00 -12.35 -4.49
C VAL A 279 15.08 -11.94 -3.35
N ALA A 280 14.58 -12.90 -2.57
CA ALA A 280 13.73 -12.65 -1.42
C ALA A 280 14.46 -11.85 -0.32
N LEU A 281 15.72 -12.20 -0.04
CA LEU A 281 16.54 -11.49 0.95
C LEU A 281 16.87 -10.06 0.50
N PHE A 282 17.24 -9.86 -0.75
CA PHE A 282 17.49 -8.52 -1.28
C PHE A 282 16.24 -7.64 -1.20
N CYS A 283 15.07 -8.19 -1.53
CA CYS A 283 13.80 -7.48 -1.37
C CYS A 283 13.56 -7.10 0.11
N SER A 284 13.77 -8.03 1.05
CA SER A 284 13.68 -7.77 2.49
C SER A 284 14.59 -6.63 2.94
N GLU A 285 15.83 -6.58 2.43
CA GLU A 285 16.78 -5.50 2.73
C GLU A 285 16.28 -4.15 2.21
N LYS A 286 15.71 -4.09 1.01
CA LYS A 286 15.14 -2.86 0.44
C LYS A 286 13.96 -2.32 1.26
N TYR A 287 13.06 -3.18 1.71
CA TYR A 287 11.97 -2.80 2.62
C TYR A 287 12.52 -2.20 3.93
N ARG A 288 13.54 -2.83 4.52
CA ARG A 288 14.19 -2.33 5.75
C ARG A 288 14.94 -1.02 5.53
N GLU A 289 15.59 -0.85 4.38
CA GLU A 289 16.27 0.40 4.03
C GLU A 289 15.26 1.56 3.96
N ALA A 290 14.10 1.34 3.31
CA ALA A 290 13.03 2.33 3.27
C ALA A 290 12.52 2.69 4.68
N GLU A 291 12.28 1.70 5.53
CA GLU A 291 11.86 1.91 6.92
C GLU A 291 12.88 2.79 7.66
N LEU A 292 14.16 2.41 7.61
CA LEU A 292 15.21 3.12 8.33
C LEU A 292 15.36 4.57 7.86
N LYS A 293 15.21 4.85 6.56
CA LYS A 293 15.26 6.21 6.03
C LYS A 293 14.07 7.05 6.49
N LEU A 294 12.86 6.47 6.50
CA LEU A 294 11.64 7.18 6.86
C LEU A 294 11.49 7.43 8.36
N THR A 295 11.85 6.45 9.20
CA THR A 295 11.48 6.43 10.62
C THR A 295 12.63 6.83 11.56
N LYS A 296 13.86 7.02 11.06
CA LYS A 296 14.94 7.60 11.87
C LYS A 296 14.73 9.10 12.03
N ASP A 297 14.88 9.54 13.28
CA ASP A 297 14.97 10.96 13.66
C ASP A 297 16.25 11.61 13.12
#